data_5c06f8ba175cd66950d9411a804dffb0
#
_entry.id   5c06f8ba175cd66950d9411a804dffb0
#
_cell.length_a   1.000
_cell.length_b   1.000
_cell.length_c   1.000
_cell.angle_alpha   90.00
_cell.angle_beta   90.00
_cell.angle_gamma   90.00
#
_symmetry.space_group_name_H-M   'P 1'
#
loop_
_entity.id
_entity.type
_entity.pdbx_description
1 polymer ?
#
loop_
_entity_poly.entity_id
_entity_poly.type
_entity_poly.pdbx_seq_one_letter_code
_entity_poly.pdbx_strand_id
1 'polypeptide(L)'
;MGTLDPTLSSLLSSINQKISAKEQQKIRDSIVSSIYSCAEEITRKAAHHKIERRFELDQKIDDIITSRVFGIPIMLTLLGVILWLTIIGANYPSQLLANGLFWLEGQLSNFFMMVGAPDWLHGVLVLGMYRGLAWVVSVMLPPMAIFFPLFTLLEDLGYLPRVAFNLDKYFKKACAHGKQALTMCMGFGCNAAGVISCRIIESPRERLIAILTNVFVPCNGRFPTLISLSMIFMGGLGAAASGTAAAVVALLVLVGVGITLLMSWFLSKTVLKGEPSFFTLELPPYRKPQLGRILIRSLLDRTIFVLTRAIVVAAPAGAITWILANTYIGDLSIIAHLAGWLDPFAVLLGLDGIILMAFILGLPANEIVLPIMIMSYLSAGAMLELDSLTTLRTLLIENGWTWLTALSTMLFSLLHFPCGTTLLTIYKETKSLKWTAFAALMPLATAIIITFAVAQLAFLLGLVYNP
;
A
#
# COMPACT_ATOMS: atom_id res chain seq x y z
N MET A 1 9.11 -2.75 44.33
CA MET A 1 7.78 -3.26 43.94
C MET A 1 7.18 -3.95 45.15
N GLY A 2 6.23 -3.30 45.85
CA GLY A 2 5.55 -3.89 46.99
C GLY A 2 4.63 -5.01 46.54
N THR A 3 4.78 -6.17 47.17
CA THR A 3 3.86 -7.30 46.99
C THR A 3 2.47 -6.89 47.49
N LEU A 4 1.49 -6.88 46.63
CA LEU A 4 0.09 -6.69 46.99
C LEU A 4 -0.34 -7.76 47.97
N ASP A 5 -1.06 -7.35 49.03
CA ASP A 5 -1.63 -8.23 50.06
C ASP A 5 -2.40 -9.39 49.36
N PRO A 6 -2.15 -10.65 49.75
CA PRO A 6 -2.79 -11.84 49.15
C PRO A 6 -4.32 -11.76 49.14
N THR A 7 -4.92 -11.14 50.13
CA THR A 7 -6.37 -10.89 50.22
C THR A 7 -6.85 -9.91 49.17
N LEU A 8 -6.07 -8.87 48.88
CA LEU A 8 -6.41 -7.89 47.84
C LEU A 8 -6.27 -8.48 46.44
N SER A 9 -5.28 -9.36 46.21
CA SER A 9 -5.09 -10.03 44.91
C SER A 9 -6.22 -11.05 44.64
N SER A 10 -6.71 -11.76 45.64
CA SER A 10 -7.83 -12.69 45.52
C SER A 10 -9.17 -11.97 45.28
N LEU A 11 -9.38 -10.82 45.93
CA LEU A 11 -10.56 -9.96 45.70
C LEU A 11 -10.53 -9.36 44.30
N LEU A 12 -9.39 -8.85 43.85
CA LEU A 12 -9.23 -8.33 42.50
C LEU A 12 -9.47 -9.39 41.43
N SER A 13 -8.99 -10.62 41.63
CA SER A 13 -9.25 -11.72 40.68
C SER A 13 -10.72 -12.11 40.63
N SER A 14 -11.42 -12.13 41.76
CA SER A 14 -12.86 -12.45 41.84
C SER A 14 -13.75 -11.35 41.20
N ILE A 15 -13.37 -10.09 41.38
CA ILE A 15 -14.02 -8.94 40.75
C ILE A 15 -13.79 -8.95 39.21
N ASN A 16 -12.55 -9.24 38.80
CA ASN A 16 -12.17 -9.29 37.38
C ASN A 16 -12.92 -10.39 36.60
N GLN A 17 -13.31 -11.47 37.28
CA GLN A 17 -14.08 -12.57 36.70
C GLN A 17 -15.59 -12.25 36.54
N LYS A 18 -16.13 -11.29 37.32
CA LYS A 18 -17.54 -10.90 37.31
C LYS A 18 -17.88 -9.72 36.42
N ILE A 19 -16.87 -8.94 35.99
CA ILE A 19 -17.10 -7.71 35.19
C ILE A 19 -16.85 -8.01 33.72
N SER A 20 -17.79 -7.59 32.85
CA SER A 20 -17.61 -7.74 31.40
C SER A 20 -16.40 -6.92 30.89
N ALA A 21 -15.75 -7.38 29.83
CA ALA A 21 -14.61 -6.69 29.23
C ALA A 21 -14.88 -5.20 28.90
N LYS A 22 -16.14 -4.88 28.58
CA LYS A 22 -16.60 -3.52 28.29
C LYS A 22 -16.68 -2.64 29.54
N GLU A 23 -17.04 -3.20 30.68
CA GLU A 23 -17.08 -2.50 31.97
C GLU A 23 -15.68 -2.33 32.54
N GLN A 24 -14.80 -3.33 32.39
CA GLN A 24 -13.38 -3.21 32.73
C GLN A 24 -12.72 -2.05 31.96
N GLN A 25 -13.04 -1.91 30.67
CA GLN A 25 -12.53 -0.81 29.86
C GLN A 25 -13.02 0.55 30.39
N LYS A 26 -14.31 0.68 30.71
CA LYS A 26 -14.87 1.92 31.28
C LYS A 26 -14.21 2.28 32.62
N ILE A 27 -13.99 1.31 33.50
CA ILE A 27 -13.33 1.54 34.80
C ILE A 27 -11.91 2.01 34.59
N ARG A 28 -11.14 1.38 33.69
CA ARG A 28 -9.78 1.79 33.36
C ARG A 28 -9.73 3.21 32.78
N ASP A 29 -10.60 3.50 31.82
CA ASP A 29 -10.70 4.84 31.21
C ASP A 29 -11.04 5.91 32.27
N SER A 30 -11.92 5.58 33.24
CA SER A 30 -12.27 6.46 34.36
C SER A 30 -11.10 6.68 35.30
N ILE A 31 -10.35 5.63 35.66
CA ILE A 31 -9.16 5.72 36.51
C ILE A 31 -8.09 6.57 35.84
N VAL A 32 -7.78 6.31 34.57
CA VAL A 32 -6.79 7.07 33.80
C VAL A 32 -7.21 8.54 33.71
N SER A 33 -8.46 8.82 33.37
CA SER A 33 -8.99 10.18 33.31
C SER A 33 -8.88 10.91 34.66
N SER A 34 -9.18 10.23 35.77
CA SER A 34 -9.06 10.79 37.13
C SER A 34 -7.61 11.10 37.50
N ILE A 35 -6.68 10.20 37.15
CA ILE A 35 -5.23 10.43 37.39
C ILE A 35 -4.75 11.65 36.60
N TYR A 36 -5.13 11.77 35.32
CA TYR A 36 -4.76 12.93 34.50
C TYR A 36 -5.37 14.22 35.02
N SER A 37 -6.65 14.24 35.41
CA SER A 37 -7.29 15.42 35.98
C SER A 37 -6.62 15.86 37.29
N CYS A 38 -6.23 14.91 38.14
CA CYS A 38 -5.50 15.20 39.38
C CYS A 38 -4.09 15.75 39.10
N ALA A 39 -3.37 15.14 38.14
CA ALA A 39 -2.05 15.62 37.73
C ALA A 39 -2.12 17.02 37.12
N GLU A 40 -3.14 17.32 36.31
CA GLU A 40 -3.39 18.63 35.71
C GLU A 40 -3.69 19.69 36.79
N GLU A 41 -4.50 19.34 37.78
CA GLU A 41 -4.80 20.22 38.91
C GLU A 41 -3.56 20.54 39.74
N ILE A 42 -2.72 19.52 40.05
CA ILE A 42 -1.45 19.71 40.74
C ILE A 42 -0.52 20.61 39.92
N THR A 43 -0.38 20.34 38.62
CA THR A 43 0.47 21.12 37.72
C THR A 43 0.02 22.57 37.66
N ARG A 44 -1.28 22.84 37.57
CA ARG A 44 -1.86 24.18 37.53
C ARG A 44 -1.59 24.97 38.84
N LYS A 45 -1.54 24.28 39.97
CA LYS A 45 -1.25 24.92 41.29
C LYS A 45 0.25 25.12 41.54
N ALA A 46 1.08 24.19 41.04
CA ALA A 46 2.52 24.14 41.35
C ALA A 46 3.40 24.81 40.27
N ALA A 47 2.98 24.83 39.01
CA ALA A 47 3.79 25.32 37.93
C ALA A 47 3.35 26.76 37.54
N HIS A 48 4.15 27.77 37.91
CA HIS A 48 4.07 29.09 37.32
C HIS A 48 4.79 29.12 35.97
N HIS A 49 4.14 28.62 34.93
CA HIS A 49 4.66 28.75 33.59
C HIS A 49 4.50 30.17 33.07
N LYS A 50 5.61 30.82 32.73
CA LYS A 50 5.58 31.92 31.76
C LYS A 50 5.07 31.28 30.47
N ILE A 51 3.80 31.52 30.12
CA ILE A 51 3.19 31.03 28.88
C ILE A 51 3.98 31.66 27.74
N GLU A 52 4.88 30.93 27.13
CA GLU A 52 5.57 31.36 25.92
C GLU A 52 4.53 31.47 24.82
N ARG A 53 4.53 32.60 24.11
CA ARG A 53 3.65 32.90 22.96
C ARG A 53 3.60 31.74 21.92
N ARG A 54 4.65 30.92 21.90
CA ARG A 54 4.76 29.75 21.06
C ARG A 54 3.82 28.62 21.50
N PHE A 55 3.64 28.42 22.81
CA PHE A 55 2.74 27.38 23.36
C PHE A 55 1.27 27.68 23.04
N GLU A 56 0.87 28.96 23.06
CA GLU A 56 -0.49 29.38 22.67
C GLU A 56 -0.77 29.14 21.18
N LEU A 57 0.23 29.36 20.32
CA LEU A 57 0.11 29.10 18.89
C LEU A 57 -0.01 27.60 18.59
N ASP A 58 0.82 26.78 19.26
CA ASP A 58 0.77 25.31 19.12
C ASP A 58 -0.60 24.78 19.56
N GLN A 59 -1.17 25.27 20.66
CA GLN A 59 -2.52 24.89 21.10
C GLN A 59 -3.61 25.29 20.10
N LYS A 60 -3.58 26.52 19.57
CA LYS A 60 -4.56 26.96 18.57
C LYS A 60 -4.50 26.13 17.28
N ILE A 61 -3.30 25.77 16.86
CA ILE A 61 -3.11 24.90 15.70
C ILE A 61 -3.66 23.50 16.00
N ASP A 62 -3.38 22.96 17.19
CA ASP A 62 -3.88 21.66 17.61
C ASP A 62 -5.41 21.64 17.72
N ASP A 63 -6.04 22.68 18.25
CA ASP A 63 -7.50 22.79 18.33
C ASP A 63 -8.17 22.69 16.95
N ILE A 64 -7.54 23.21 15.90
CA ILE A 64 -8.04 23.13 14.52
C ILE A 64 -7.75 21.74 13.93
N ILE A 65 -6.50 21.28 14.04
CA ILE A 65 -6.03 20.02 13.39
C ILE A 65 -6.65 18.79 14.06
N THR A 66 -6.87 18.81 15.38
CA THR A 66 -7.49 17.71 16.14
C THR A 66 -9.01 17.84 16.29
N SER A 67 -9.59 18.88 15.68
CA SER A 67 -11.04 19.12 15.67
C SER A 67 -11.80 17.94 15.06
N ARG A 68 -12.95 17.59 15.64
CA ARG A 68 -13.85 16.56 15.11
C ARG A 68 -14.41 16.90 13.72
N VAL A 69 -14.51 18.17 13.36
CA VAL A 69 -15.08 18.65 12.09
C VAL A 69 -13.98 18.88 11.06
N PHE A 70 -12.91 19.61 11.43
CA PHE A 70 -11.86 20.03 10.49
C PHE A 70 -10.69 19.04 10.42
N GLY A 71 -10.46 18.24 11.44
CA GLY A 71 -9.30 17.35 11.50
C GLY A 71 -9.24 16.33 10.36
N ILE A 72 -10.36 15.65 10.06
CA ILE A 72 -10.41 14.66 8.95
C ILE A 72 -10.30 15.33 7.58
N PRO A 73 -11.04 16.40 7.24
CA PRO A 73 -10.87 17.11 5.98
C PRO A 73 -9.46 17.63 5.75
N ILE A 74 -8.82 18.26 6.76
CA ILE A 74 -7.44 18.75 6.66
C ILE A 74 -6.47 17.58 6.38
N MET A 75 -6.63 16.47 7.10
CA MET A 75 -5.81 15.27 6.91
C MET A 75 -5.94 14.70 5.49
N LEU A 76 -7.16 14.56 4.96
CA LEU A 76 -7.40 14.06 3.61
C LEU A 76 -6.87 15.02 2.54
N THR A 77 -7.07 16.32 2.73
CA THR A 77 -6.54 17.35 1.82
C THR A 77 -5.02 17.32 1.79
N LEU A 78 -4.36 17.25 2.94
CA LEU A 78 -2.90 17.22 3.00
C LEU A 78 -2.34 15.93 2.40
N LEU A 79 -2.95 14.77 2.67
CA LEU A 79 -2.58 13.51 2.03
C LEU A 79 -2.77 13.61 0.52
N GLY A 80 -3.90 14.16 0.06
CA GLY A 80 -4.17 14.39 -1.37
C GLY A 80 -3.13 15.29 -2.02
N VAL A 81 -2.74 16.37 -1.37
CA VAL A 81 -1.68 17.29 -1.86
C VAL A 81 -0.33 16.58 -1.97
N ILE A 82 0.05 15.76 -0.97
CA ILE A 82 1.31 15.01 -1.01
C ILE A 82 1.30 14.00 -2.15
N LEU A 83 0.22 13.24 -2.31
CA LEU A 83 0.09 12.28 -3.41
C LEU A 83 0.09 12.99 -4.77
N TRP A 84 -0.61 14.11 -4.90
CA TRP A 84 -0.64 14.91 -6.11
C TRP A 84 0.76 15.45 -6.48
N LEU A 85 1.47 16.03 -5.51
CA LEU A 85 2.86 16.49 -5.70
C LEU A 85 3.80 15.34 -6.08
N THR A 86 3.60 14.17 -5.47
CA THR A 86 4.40 12.98 -5.76
C THR A 86 4.17 12.50 -7.19
N ILE A 87 2.91 12.39 -7.63
CA ILE A 87 2.56 11.89 -8.96
C ILE A 87 3.03 12.88 -10.04
N ILE A 88 2.67 14.16 -9.93
CA ILE A 88 3.06 15.16 -10.93
C ILE A 88 4.57 15.43 -10.90
N GLY A 89 5.14 15.57 -9.71
CA GLY A 89 6.57 15.83 -9.55
C GLY A 89 7.47 14.68 -10.03
N ALA A 90 6.97 13.44 -9.99
CA ALA A 90 7.72 12.28 -10.44
C ALA A 90 7.71 12.09 -11.97
N ASN A 91 6.71 12.61 -12.69
CA ASN A 91 6.54 12.36 -14.13
C ASN A 91 7.79 12.72 -14.94
N TYR A 92 8.28 13.95 -14.82
CA TYR A 92 9.45 14.40 -15.57
C TYR A 92 10.74 13.64 -15.20
N PRO A 93 11.10 13.47 -13.91
CA PRO A 93 12.25 12.66 -13.54
C PRO A 93 12.13 11.18 -13.95
N SER A 94 10.92 10.61 -13.91
CA SER A 94 10.68 9.22 -14.36
C SER A 94 10.94 9.06 -15.85
N GLN A 95 10.42 9.97 -16.67
CA GLN A 95 10.68 9.96 -18.12
C GLN A 95 12.16 10.14 -18.44
N LEU A 96 12.83 11.09 -17.78
CA LEU A 96 14.26 11.32 -17.99
C LEU A 96 15.07 10.06 -17.63
N LEU A 97 14.75 9.42 -16.52
CA LEU A 97 15.42 8.20 -16.07
C LEU A 97 15.12 7.02 -17.00
N ALA A 98 13.86 6.87 -17.44
CA ALA A 98 13.45 5.86 -18.40
C ALA A 98 14.20 6.03 -19.73
N ASN A 99 14.24 7.24 -20.29
CA ASN A 99 14.97 7.51 -21.52
C ASN A 99 16.45 7.16 -21.41
N GLY A 100 17.11 7.49 -20.29
CA GLY A 100 18.49 7.15 -20.04
C GLY A 100 18.73 5.64 -19.92
N LEU A 101 17.87 4.93 -19.18
CA LEU A 101 17.97 3.49 -18.99
C LEU A 101 17.66 2.72 -20.28
N PHE A 102 16.63 3.11 -21.06
CA PHE A 102 16.32 2.47 -22.33
C PHE A 102 17.34 2.81 -23.43
N TRP A 103 17.96 4.01 -23.39
CA TRP A 103 19.12 4.29 -24.24
C TRP A 103 20.28 3.34 -23.92
N LEU A 104 20.56 3.09 -22.65
CA LEU A 104 21.60 2.13 -22.23
C LEU A 104 21.23 0.69 -22.67
N GLU A 105 19.93 0.32 -22.62
CA GLU A 105 19.47 -0.97 -23.17
C GLU A 105 19.84 -1.10 -24.66
N GLY A 106 19.65 -0.03 -25.45
CA GLY A 106 20.06 0.00 -26.86
C GLY A 106 21.55 -0.20 -27.05
N GLN A 107 22.40 0.42 -26.21
CA GLN A 107 23.85 0.22 -26.25
C GLN A 107 24.26 -1.21 -25.85
N LEU A 108 23.61 -1.78 -24.83
CA LEU A 108 23.81 -3.18 -24.45
C LEU A 108 23.42 -4.13 -25.57
N SER A 109 22.26 -3.90 -26.21
CA SER A 109 21.82 -4.70 -27.37
C SER A 109 22.82 -4.66 -28.52
N ASN A 110 23.30 -3.46 -28.87
CA ASN A 110 24.34 -3.29 -29.92
C ASN A 110 25.64 -4.02 -29.53
N PHE A 111 26.06 -3.97 -28.28
CA PHE A 111 27.24 -4.68 -27.79
C PHE A 111 27.07 -6.20 -27.93
N PHE A 112 25.90 -6.77 -27.53
CA PHE A 112 25.62 -8.19 -27.66
C PHE A 112 25.62 -8.64 -29.12
N MET A 113 25.06 -7.85 -30.04
CA MET A 113 25.09 -8.12 -31.47
C MET A 113 26.54 -8.05 -32.01
N MET A 114 27.33 -7.10 -31.58
CA MET A 114 28.73 -6.94 -32.03
C MET A 114 29.64 -8.10 -31.59
N VAL A 115 29.40 -8.64 -30.41
CA VAL A 115 30.16 -9.80 -29.87
C VAL A 115 29.64 -11.12 -30.46
N GLY A 116 28.53 -11.11 -31.23
CA GLY A 116 27.94 -12.34 -31.79
C GLY A 116 27.33 -13.27 -30.73
N ALA A 117 26.80 -12.69 -29.65
CA ALA A 117 26.16 -13.46 -28.60
C ALA A 117 24.89 -14.14 -29.11
N PRO A 118 24.55 -15.34 -28.64
CA PRO A 118 23.34 -16.03 -29.05
C PRO A 118 22.08 -15.26 -28.63
N ASP A 119 21.04 -15.25 -29.49
CA ASP A 119 19.81 -14.46 -29.32
C ASP A 119 19.09 -14.71 -27.98
N TRP A 120 19.12 -15.97 -27.50
CA TRP A 120 18.51 -16.30 -26.21
C TRP A 120 19.23 -15.61 -25.04
N LEU A 121 20.56 -15.45 -25.10
CA LEU A 121 21.34 -14.80 -24.05
C LEU A 121 21.08 -13.29 -24.04
N HIS A 122 21.06 -12.66 -25.21
CA HIS A 122 20.64 -11.27 -25.37
C HIS A 122 19.22 -11.06 -24.84
N GLY A 123 18.28 -11.94 -25.22
CA GLY A 123 16.88 -11.89 -24.81
C GLY A 123 16.72 -11.96 -23.28
N VAL A 124 17.34 -12.95 -22.63
CA VAL A 124 17.24 -13.13 -21.16
C VAL A 124 17.89 -11.98 -20.40
N LEU A 125 19.11 -11.59 -20.76
CA LEU A 125 19.88 -10.61 -20.00
C LEU A 125 19.46 -9.16 -20.28
N VAL A 126 19.20 -8.82 -21.54
CA VAL A 126 18.88 -7.44 -21.95
C VAL A 126 17.38 -7.21 -21.96
N LEU A 127 16.63 -7.96 -22.79
CA LEU A 127 15.20 -7.74 -22.96
C LEU A 127 14.35 -8.24 -21.76
N GLY A 128 14.84 -9.22 -21.02
CA GLY A 128 14.21 -9.71 -19.80
C GLY A 128 14.71 -9.00 -18.55
N MET A 129 15.92 -9.33 -18.12
CA MET A 129 16.47 -8.89 -16.84
C MET A 129 16.70 -7.36 -16.79
N TYR A 130 17.43 -6.80 -17.76
CA TYR A 130 17.76 -5.39 -17.75
C TYR A 130 16.51 -4.52 -17.98
N ARG A 131 15.66 -4.85 -18.96
CA ARG A 131 14.42 -4.09 -19.25
C ARG A 131 13.47 -4.10 -18.06
N GLY A 132 13.27 -5.26 -17.42
CA GLY A 132 12.45 -5.35 -16.22
C GLY A 132 12.98 -4.50 -15.06
N LEU A 133 14.31 -4.48 -14.89
CA LEU A 133 14.98 -3.64 -13.91
C LEU A 133 14.85 -2.16 -14.26
N ALA A 134 15.12 -1.77 -15.50
CA ALA A 134 15.02 -0.39 -15.98
C ALA A 134 13.61 0.17 -15.78
N TRP A 135 12.60 -0.65 -16.07
CA TRP A 135 11.21 -0.31 -15.83
C TRP A 135 10.92 -0.02 -14.35
N VAL A 136 11.23 -0.98 -13.48
CA VAL A 136 10.98 -0.84 -12.03
C VAL A 136 11.73 0.36 -11.45
N VAL A 137 13.00 0.57 -11.83
CA VAL A 137 13.80 1.70 -11.33
C VAL A 137 13.24 3.04 -11.81
N SER A 138 12.89 3.17 -13.09
CA SER A 138 12.37 4.43 -13.65
C SER A 138 11.02 4.84 -13.07
N VAL A 139 10.15 3.87 -12.78
CA VAL A 139 8.80 4.13 -12.25
C VAL A 139 8.79 4.27 -10.73
N MET A 140 9.64 3.54 -9.99
CA MET A 140 9.63 3.56 -8.52
C MET A 140 10.49 4.66 -7.91
N LEU A 141 11.71 4.89 -8.45
CA LEU A 141 12.70 5.76 -7.79
C LEU A 141 12.22 7.21 -7.65
N PRO A 142 11.73 7.91 -8.70
CA PRO A 142 11.37 9.31 -8.59
C PRO A 142 10.19 9.58 -7.64
N PRO A 143 9.07 8.83 -7.70
CA PRO A 143 7.99 9.01 -6.72
C PRO A 143 8.46 8.77 -5.28
N MET A 144 9.28 7.76 -5.03
CA MET A 144 9.81 7.50 -3.70
C MET A 144 10.73 8.62 -3.21
N ALA A 145 11.57 9.16 -4.10
CA ALA A 145 12.46 10.27 -3.79
C ALA A 145 11.73 11.57 -3.45
N ILE A 146 10.48 11.73 -3.88
CA ILE A 146 9.61 12.87 -3.53
C ILE A 146 8.78 12.56 -2.29
N PHE A 147 8.10 11.40 -2.27
CA PHE A 147 7.16 11.03 -1.21
C PHE A 147 7.85 10.90 0.17
N PHE A 148 8.97 10.18 0.25
CA PHE A 148 9.60 9.95 1.55
C PHE A 148 10.14 11.22 2.23
N PRO A 149 10.78 12.17 1.54
CA PRO A 149 11.13 13.45 2.14
C PRO A 149 9.92 14.26 2.63
N LEU A 150 8.86 14.34 1.81
CA LEU A 150 7.63 15.06 2.20
C LEU A 150 6.98 14.42 3.42
N PHE A 151 6.91 13.10 3.47
CA PHE A 151 6.35 12.39 4.61
C PHE A 151 7.21 12.53 5.86
N THR A 152 8.55 12.41 5.74
CA THR A 152 9.48 12.63 6.84
C THR A 152 9.43 14.06 7.36
N LEU A 153 9.18 15.03 6.47
CA LEU A 153 8.95 16.42 6.85
C LEU A 153 7.73 16.56 7.77
N LEU A 154 6.61 15.91 7.44
CA LEU A 154 5.41 15.89 8.29
C LEU A 154 5.65 15.18 9.62
N GLU A 155 6.45 14.12 9.61
CA GLU A 155 6.88 13.39 10.81
C GLU A 155 7.68 14.32 11.74
N ASP A 156 8.68 15.00 11.21
CA ASP A 156 9.57 15.91 11.95
C ASP A 156 8.83 17.15 12.48
N LEU A 157 7.87 17.68 11.72
CA LEU A 157 6.98 18.75 12.15
C LEU A 157 6.08 18.35 13.32
N GLY A 158 5.91 17.04 13.59
CA GLY A 158 5.00 16.55 14.62
C GLY A 158 3.54 16.43 14.16
N TYR A 159 3.27 16.55 12.86
CA TYR A 159 1.90 16.46 12.33
C TYR A 159 1.34 15.02 12.40
N LEU A 160 2.19 14.00 12.17
CA LEU A 160 1.74 12.61 12.13
C LEU A 160 1.11 12.11 13.45
N PRO A 161 1.58 12.46 14.64
CA PRO A 161 0.88 12.14 15.89
C PRO A 161 -0.56 12.68 15.93
N ARG A 162 -0.84 13.86 15.34
CA ARG A 162 -2.18 14.44 15.25
C ARG A 162 -3.09 13.62 14.32
N VAL A 163 -2.55 13.12 13.23
CA VAL A 163 -3.26 12.17 12.34
C VAL A 163 -3.65 10.91 13.12
N ALA A 164 -2.70 10.32 13.86
CA ALA A 164 -2.97 9.16 14.69
C ALA A 164 -4.05 9.43 15.76
N PHE A 165 -4.02 10.60 16.38
CA PHE A 165 -5.03 11.03 17.36
C PHE A 165 -6.43 11.10 16.75
N ASN A 166 -6.59 11.73 15.59
CA ASN A 166 -7.87 11.86 14.92
C ASN A 166 -8.47 10.51 14.52
N LEU A 167 -7.63 9.57 14.13
CA LEU A 167 -8.05 8.24 13.65
C LEU A 167 -8.15 7.19 14.77
N ASP A 168 -7.58 7.43 15.94
CA ASP A 168 -7.50 6.47 17.05
C ASP A 168 -8.87 5.88 17.43
N LYS A 169 -9.92 6.72 17.44
CA LYS A 169 -11.29 6.27 17.73
C LYS A 169 -11.79 5.21 16.73
N TYR A 170 -11.47 5.35 15.45
CA TYR A 170 -11.90 4.41 14.40
C TYR A 170 -11.08 3.13 14.46
N PHE A 171 -9.78 3.24 14.68
CA PHE A 171 -8.90 2.09 14.84
C PHE A 171 -9.20 1.29 16.11
N LYS A 172 -9.49 1.93 17.23
CA LYS A 172 -9.94 1.25 18.46
C LYS A 172 -11.23 0.46 18.25
N LYS A 173 -12.19 0.98 17.47
CA LYS A 173 -13.40 0.22 17.10
C LYS A 173 -13.08 -1.02 16.27
N ALA A 174 -12.05 -0.97 15.45
CA ALA A 174 -11.52 -2.10 14.67
C ALA A 174 -10.58 -3.01 15.49
N CYS A 175 -10.49 -2.84 16.82
CA CYS A 175 -9.55 -3.55 17.69
C CYS A 175 -8.09 -3.45 17.23
N ALA A 176 -7.74 -2.33 16.62
CA ALA A 176 -6.42 -2.00 16.10
C ALA A 176 -5.82 -0.80 16.86
N HIS A 177 -4.51 -0.63 16.76
CA HIS A 177 -3.79 0.45 17.44
C HIS A 177 -3.86 1.75 16.64
N GLY A 178 -4.07 2.91 17.30
CA GLY A 178 -4.13 4.21 16.62
C GLY A 178 -2.89 4.56 15.79
N LYS A 179 -1.69 4.14 16.22
CA LYS A 179 -0.45 4.27 15.44
C LYS A 179 -0.48 3.53 14.09
N GLN A 180 -1.41 2.59 13.87
CA GLN A 180 -1.57 1.91 12.59
C GLN A 180 -1.94 2.88 11.46
N ALA A 181 -2.62 3.98 11.78
CA ALA A 181 -2.90 5.05 10.82
C ALA A 181 -1.61 5.60 10.19
N LEU A 182 -0.56 5.78 10.99
CA LEU A 182 0.75 6.27 10.51
C LEU A 182 1.41 5.26 9.57
N THR A 183 1.35 3.97 9.94
CA THR A 183 1.94 2.91 9.10
C THR A 183 1.19 2.76 7.78
N MET A 184 -0.13 2.97 7.76
CA MET A 184 -0.93 3.02 6.54
C MET A 184 -0.55 4.22 5.66
N CYS A 185 -0.36 5.40 6.24
CA CYS A 185 0.10 6.57 5.50
C CYS A 185 1.45 6.32 4.80
N MET A 186 2.39 5.63 5.48
CA MET A 186 3.64 5.17 4.84
C MET A 186 3.40 4.13 3.74
N GLY A 187 2.38 3.28 3.91
CA GLY A 187 1.95 2.26 2.95
C GLY A 187 1.53 2.84 1.61
N PHE A 188 0.94 4.03 1.55
CA PHE A 188 0.60 4.73 0.29
C PHE A 188 1.83 5.02 -0.58
N GLY A 189 2.98 5.30 0.04
CA GLY A 189 4.24 5.41 -0.70
C GLY A 189 4.75 4.03 -1.10
N CYS A 190 4.96 3.16 -0.11
CA CYS A 190 5.46 1.81 -0.32
C CYS A 190 5.02 0.89 0.82
N ASN A 191 4.39 -0.23 0.50
CA ASN A 191 3.96 -1.21 1.51
C ASN A 191 5.12 -1.77 2.33
N ALA A 192 6.31 -1.96 1.74
CA ALA A 192 7.50 -2.39 2.48
C ALA A 192 7.92 -1.34 3.54
N ALA A 193 7.85 -0.05 3.21
CA ALA A 193 8.13 1.02 4.17
C ALA A 193 7.05 1.08 5.26
N GLY A 194 5.77 0.88 4.88
CA GLY A 194 4.66 0.77 5.82
C GLY A 194 4.87 -0.37 6.83
N VAL A 195 5.32 -1.54 6.37
CA VAL A 195 5.65 -2.69 7.23
C VAL A 195 6.80 -2.37 8.21
N ILE A 196 7.86 -1.71 7.73
CA ILE A 196 8.97 -1.30 8.61
C ILE A 196 8.50 -0.30 9.66
N SER A 197 7.63 0.63 9.27
CA SER A 197 7.10 1.65 10.19
C SER A 197 6.22 1.07 11.30
N CYS A 198 5.70 -0.17 11.15
CA CYS A 198 4.96 -0.86 12.20
C CYS A 198 5.80 -1.09 13.49
N ARG A 199 7.11 -0.92 13.43
CA ARG A 199 7.99 -0.97 14.62
C ARG A 199 7.64 0.06 15.69
N ILE A 200 6.93 1.15 15.33
CA ILE A 200 6.43 2.15 16.28
C ILE A 200 5.33 1.63 17.20
N ILE A 201 4.71 0.49 16.84
CA ILE A 201 3.67 -0.17 17.63
C ILE A 201 4.35 -1.08 18.65
N GLU A 202 4.12 -0.79 19.91
CA GLU A 202 4.81 -1.47 21.03
C GLU A 202 4.30 -2.90 21.25
N SER A 203 2.97 -3.10 21.16
CA SER A 203 2.33 -4.40 21.29
C SER A 203 2.71 -5.33 20.14
N PRO A 204 3.37 -6.48 20.39
CA PRO A 204 3.76 -7.43 19.34
C PRO A 204 2.56 -7.95 18.53
N ARG A 205 1.42 -8.15 19.22
CA ARG A 205 0.17 -8.61 18.60
C ARG A 205 -0.39 -7.57 17.63
N GLU A 206 -0.51 -6.33 18.05
CA GLU A 206 -1.06 -5.24 17.24
C GLU A 206 -0.10 -4.84 16.12
N ARG A 207 1.20 -4.92 16.39
CA ARG A 207 2.23 -4.77 15.36
C ARG A 207 2.06 -5.80 14.25
N LEU A 208 1.80 -7.07 14.61
CA LEU A 208 1.57 -8.12 13.63
C LEU A 208 0.28 -7.88 12.84
N ILE A 209 -0.82 -7.48 13.49
CA ILE A 209 -2.06 -7.09 12.79
C ILE A 209 -1.77 -5.96 11.80
N ALA A 210 -1.07 -4.91 12.22
CA ALA A 210 -0.72 -3.79 11.36
C ALA A 210 0.14 -4.21 10.17
N ILE A 211 1.13 -5.08 10.36
CA ILE A 211 1.97 -5.66 9.29
C ILE A 211 1.11 -6.40 8.26
N LEU A 212 0.22 -7.29 8.73
CA LEU A 212 -0.61 -8.14 7.88
C LEU A 212 -1.65 -7.35 7.09
N THR A 213 -2.20 -6.28 7.66
CA THR A 213 -3.28 -5.50 7.04
C THR A 213 -2.80 -4.29 6.25
N ASN A 214 -1.52 -3.89 6.40
CA ASN A 214 -0.94 -2.78 5.63
C ASN A 214 -0.97 -3.03 4.10
N VAL A 215 -1.06 -4.27 3.68
CA VAL A 215 -1.09 -4.70 2.27
C VAL A 215 -2.30 -4.17 1.51
N PHE A 216 -3.43 -3.94 2.18
CA PHE A 216 -4.67 -3.44 1.57
C PHE A 216 -4.61 -1.93 1.25
N VAL A 217 -3.59 -1.25 1.72
CA VAL A 217 -3.34 0.15 1.35
C VAL A 217 -2.69 0.18 -0.03
N PRO A 218 -3.27 0.86 -1.03
CA PRO A 218 -2.66 0.96 -2.35
C PRO A 218 -1.34 1.72 -2.27
N CYS A 219 -0.27 1.06 -2.67
CA CYS A 219 1.05 1.69 -2.77
C CYS A 219 1.22 2.41 -4.13
N ASN A 220 2.27 3.23 -4.23
CA ASN A 220 2.57 3.97 -5.45
C ASN A 220 2.60 3.10 -6.72
N GLY A 221 3.09 1.87 -6.63
CA GLY A 221 3.15 0.93 -7.76
C GLY A 221 1.79 0.40 -8.25
N ARG A 222 0.72 0.56 -7.47
CA ARG A 222 -0.65 0.21 -7.88
C ARG A 222 -1.38 1.38 -8.54
N PHE A 223 -1.02 2.62 -8.24
CA PHE A 223 -1.72 3.80 -8.75
C PHE A 223 -1.70 3.92 -10.28
N PRO A 224 -0.60 3.65 -11.01
CA PRO A 224 -0.62 3.74 -12.47
C PRO A 224 -1.71 2.87 -13.11
N THR A 225 -1.84 1.61 -12.68
CA THR A 225 -2.89 0.71 -13.16
C THR A 225 -4.29 1.21 -12.80
N LEU A 226 -4.51 1.64 -11.54
CA LEU A 226 -5.80 2.15 -11.08
C LEU A 226 -6.21 3.42 -11.83
N ILE A 227 -5.29 4.35 -12.02
CA ILE A 227 -5.54 5.62 -12.72
C ILE A 227 -5.81 5.38 -14.20
N SER A 228 -4.97 4.60 -14.89
CA SER A 228 -5.13 4.33 -16.33
C SER A 228 -6.46 3.64 -16.61
N LEU A 229 -6.83 2.60 -15.87
CA LEU A 229 -8.10 1.89 -16.05
C LEU A 229 -9.30 2.76 -15.69
N SER A 230 -9.22 3.58 -14.63
CA SER A 230 -10.27 4.55 -14.30
C SER A 230 -10.47 5.57 -15.40
N MET A 231 -9.41 6.10 -15.98
CA MET A 231 -9.49 7.09 -17.06
C MET A 231 -10.09 6.48 -18.34
N ILE A 232 -9.72 5.24 -18.65
CA ILE A 232 -10.18 4.56 -19.88
C ILE A 232 -11.64 4.15 -19.80
N PHE A 233 -12.09 3.54 -18.69
CA PHE A 233 -13.40 2.90 -18.59
C PHE A 233 -14.43 3.68 -17.77
N MET A 234 -14.00 4.52 -16.81
CA MET A 234 -14.90 5.24 -15.90
C MET A 234 -14.91 6.75 -16.13
N GLY A 235 -13.88 7.31 -16.79
CA GLY A 235 -13.73 8.75 -17.01
C GLY A 235 -14.70 9.31 -18.05
N GLY A 236 -15.10 8.53 -19.07
CA GLY A 236 -15.86 9.03 -20.21
C GLY A 236 -15.03 9.91 -21.16
N LEU A 237 -15.66 10.41 -22.23
CA LEU A 237 -15.05 11.32 -23.21
C LEU A 237 -15.45 12.76 -22.87
N GLY A 238 -14.50 13.58 -22.33
CA GLY A 238 -14.77 15.01 -22.09
C GLY A 238 -13.97 15.63 -20.97
N ALA A 239 -14.15 16.92 -20.71
CA ALA A 239 -13.44 17.68 -19.68
C ALA A 239 -13.71 17.17 -18.25
N ALA A 240 -14.83 16.48 -18.00
CA ALA A 240 -15.15 15.86 -16.72
C ALA A 240 -14.47 14.50 -16.49
N ALA A 241 -13.82 13.92 -17.53
CA ALA A 241 -13.23 12.57 -17.47
C ALA A 241 -12.17 12.42 -16.38
N SER A 242 -11.33 13.42 -16.18
CA SER A 242 -10.31 13.41 -15.13
C SER A 242 -10.91 13.48 -13.72
N GLY A 243 -12.01 14.21 -13.53
CA GLY A 243 -12.71 14.33 -12.27
C GLY A 243 -13.39 13.03 -11.83
N THR A 244 -14.09 12.35 -12.77
CA THR A 244 -14.73 11.06 -12.51
C THR A 244 -13.72 9.96 -12.22
N ALA A 245 -12.61 9.90 -12.99
CA ALA A 245 -11.53 8.96 -12.73
C ALA A 245 -10.88 9.18 -11.35
N ALA A 246 -10.62 10.45 -10.99
CA ALA A 246 -10.10 10.78 -9.66
C ALA A 246 -11.06 10.37 -8.54
N ALA A 247 -12.38 10.56 -8.72
CA ALA A 247 -13.38 10.12 -7.76
C ALA A 247 -13.41 8.60 -7.59
N VAL A 248 -13.30 7.83 -8.69
CA VAL A 248 -13.23 6.36 -8.65
C VAL A 248 -11.99 5.90 -7.91
N VAL A 249 -10.81 6.48 -8.20
CA VAL A 249 -9.58 6.14 -7.48
C VAL A 249 -9.69 6.49 -6.00
N ALA A 250 -10.26 7.65 -5.65
CA ALA A 250 -10.50 8.03 -4.26
C ALA A 250 -11.44 7.04 -3.56
N LEU A 251 -12.51 6.58 -4.23
CA LEU A 251 -13.40 5.56 -3.70
C LEU A 251 -12.68 4.24 -3.46
N LEU A 252 -11.82 3.79 -4.40
CA LEU A 252 -11.01 2.58 -4.25
C LEU A 252 -10.05 2.69 -3.05
N VAL A 253 -9.44 3.86 -2.84
CA VAL A 253 -8.61 4.12 -1.65
C VAL A 253 -9.44 3.97 -0.37
N LEU A 254 -10.65 4.53 -0.32
CA LEU A 254 -11.55 4.38 0.83
C LEU A 254 -11.98 2.93 1.05
N VAL A 255 -12.21 2.17 -0.01
CA VAL A 255 -12.48 0.72 0.05
C VAL A 255 -11.28 0.00 0.66
N GLY A 256 -10.06 0.28 0.22
CA GLY A 256 -8.83 -0.30 0.78
C GLY A 256 -8.66 -0.01 2.28
N VAL A 257 -8.90 1.24 2.70
CA VAL A 257 -8.90 1.63 4.12
C VAL A 257 -9.99 0.87 4.90
N GLY A 258 -11.20 0.80 4.36
CA GLY A 258 -12.32 0.08 4.97
C GLY A 258 -12.01 -1.40 5.17
N ILE A 259 -11.44 -2.05 4.16
CA ILE A 259 -11.02 -3.46 4.22
C ILE A 259 -9.88 -3.65 5.22
N THR A 260 -8.93 -2.71 5.30
CA THR A 260 -7.88 -2.75 6.32
C THR A 260 -8.46 -2.78 7.73
N LEU A 261 -9.45 -1.92 8.02
CA LEU A 261 -10.11 -1.88 9.32
C LEU A 261 -10.93 -3.15 9.58
N LEU A 262 -11.66 -3.64 8.58
CA LEU A 262 -12.44 -4.87 8.66
C LEU A 262 -11.54 -6.08 8.94
N MET A 263 -10.43 -6.20 8.22
CA MET A 263 -9.48 -7.30 8.41
C MET A 263 -8.72 -7.19 9.73
N SER A 264 -8.40 -5.99 10.21
CA SER A 264 -7.84 -5.78 11.53
C SER A 264 -8.80 -6.28 12.63
N TRP A 265 -10.09 -5.94 12.51
CA TRP A 265 -11.13 -6.44 13.41
C TRP A 265 -11.25 -7.97 13.34
N PHE A 266 -11.32 -8.52 12.12
CA PHE A 266 -11.43 -9.96 11.90
C PHE A 266 -10.24 -10.73 12.50
N LEU A 267 -9.01 -10.31 12.23
CA LEU A 267 -7.80 -10.93 12.77
C LEU A 267 -7.75 -10.85 14.30
N SER A 268 -8.17 -9.72 14.87
CA SER A 268 -8.22 -9.52 16.31
C SER A 268 -9.23 -10.45 17.01
N LYS A 269 -10.32 -10.83 16.32
CA LYS A 269 -11.37 -11.70 16.86
C LYS A 269 -11.09 -13.19 16.62
N THR A 270 -10.35 -13.55 15.57
CA THR A 270 -10.16 -14.93 15.13
C THR A 270 -8.76 -15.47 15.45
N VAL A 271 -7.75 -14.98 14.74
CA VAL A 271 -6.39 -15.55 14.73
C VAL A 271 -5.53 -14.97 15.84
N LEU A 272 -5.60 -13.66 16.05
CA LEU A 272 -4.77 -12.90 16.99
C LEU A 272 -5.61 -12.39 18.16
N LYS A 273 -6.26 -13.32 18.88
CA LYS A 273 -7.08 -12.99 20.04
C LYS A 273 -6.25 -12.35 21.15
N GLY A 274 -6.83 -11.36 21.84
CA GLY A 274 -6.22 -10.67 22.97
C GLY A 274 -6.87 -9.31 23.20
N GLU A 275 -6.57 -8.73 24.36
CA GLU A 275 -7.06 -7.38 24.67
C GLU A 275 -6.25 -6.32 23.91
N PRO A 276 -6.90 -5.25 23.42
CA PRO A 276 -6.20 -4.10 22.84
C PRO A 276 -5.27 -3.47 23.87
N SER A 277 -4.09 -3.03 23.45
CA SER A 277 -3.19 -2.30 24.33
C SER A 277 -3.75 -0.90 24.60
N PHE A 278 -3.56 -0.43 25.84
CA PHE A 278 -3.89 0.94 26.18
C PHE A 278 -2.71 1.83 25.83
N PHE A 279 -2.96 2.80 24.97
CA PHE A 279 -1.96 3.79 24.58
C PHE A 279 -2.51 5.18 24.85
N THR A 280 -1.84 5.94 25.68
CA THR A 280 -2.01 7.38 25.83
C THR A 280 -1.15 8.06 24.77
N LEU A 281 -1.78 8.66 23.78
CA LEU A 281 -1.08 9.39 22.74
C LEU A 281 -0.68 10.77 23.30
N GLU A 282 0.59 10.93 23.67
CA GLU A 282 1.15 12.25 23.95
C GLU A 282 1.43 12.96 22.62
N LEU A 283 0.88 14.18 22.48
CA LEU A 283 1.15 15.01 21.32
C LEU A 283 2.47 15.77 21.56
N PRO A 284 3.54 15.44 20.82
CA PRO A 284 4.81 16.15 20.96
C PRO A 284 4.66 17.60 20.45
N PRO A 285 5.41 18.57 21.02
CA PRO A 285 5.38 19.94 20.54
C PRO A 285 5.87 20.01 19.08
N TYR A 286 5.39 20.99 18.32
CA TYR A 286 5.87 21.23 16.95
C TYR A 286 7.36 21.59 16.97
N ARG A 287 8.10 20.96 16.04
CA ARG A 287 9.55 21.17 15.91
C ARG A 287 9.87 21.86 14.59
N LYS A 288 10.91 22.67 14.59
CA LYS A 288 11.44 23.23 13.32
C LYS A 288 12.11 22.09 12.54
N PRO A 289 11.69 21.82 11.29
CA PRO A 289 12.24 20.70 10.51
C PRO A 289 13.69 20.97 10.13
N GLN A 290 14.52 19.93 10.20
CA GLN A 290 15.92 19.98 9.77
C GLN A 290 16.05 19.49 8.32
N LEU A 291 15.71 20.35 7.35
CA LEU A 291 15.55 19.99 5.93
C LEU A 291 16.73 19.18 5.36
N GLY A 292 17.98 19.58 5.61
CA GLY A 292 19.13 18.85 5.12
C GLY A 292 19.22 17.41 5.65
N ARG A 293 18.98 17.22 6.95
CA ARG A 293 18.99 15.89 7.57
C ARG A 293 17.82 15.04 7.07
N ILE A 294 16.64 15.64 6.88
CA ILE A 294 15.46 14.97 6.34
C ILE A 294 15.73 14.44 4.94
N LEU A 295 16.27 15.28 4.04
CA LEU A 295 16.55 14.88 2.67
C LEU A 295 17.57 13.74 2.62
N ILE A 296 18.68 13.84 3.34
CA ILE A 296 19.72 12.81 3.33
C ILE A 296 19.19 11.50 3.89
N ARG A 297 18.52 11.50 5.06
CA ARG A 297 17.94 10.29 5.64
C ARG A 297 16.88 9.65 4.76
N SER A 298 15.99 10.44 4.19
CA SER A 298 14.91 9.91 3.36
C SER A 298 15.45 9.27 2.08
N LEU A 299 16.41 9.91 1.42
CA LEU A 299 17.02 9.38 0.20
C LEU A 299 17.91 8.16 0.47
N LEU A 300 18.81 8.23 1.45
CA LEU A 300 19.76 7.15 1.69
C LEU A 300 19.10 5.96 2.43
N ASP A 301 18.45 6.23 3.54
CA ASP A 301 17.99 5.15 4.44
C ASP A 301 16.68 4.49 3.95
N ARG A 302 15.79 5.25 3.29
CA ARG A 302 14.49 4.76 2.86
C ARG A 302 14.46 4.43 1.37
N THR A 303 14.82 5.37 0.49
CA THR A 303 14.69 5.19 -0.96
C THR A 303 15.70 4.16 -1.49
N ILE A 304 17.00 4.30 -1.20
CA ILE A 304 18.03 3.36 -1.69
C ILE A 304 17.82 1.97 -1.11
N PHE A 305 17.44 1.87 0.16
CA PHE A 305 17.19 0.58 0.80
C PHE A 305 16.01 -0.20 0.18
N VAL A 306 14.93 0.48 -0.18
CA VAL A 306 13.78 -0.16 -0.86
C VAL A 306 14.14 -0.48 -2.30
N LEU A 307 14.84 0.44 -2.99
CA LEU A 307 15.28 0.26 -4.37
C LEU A 307 16.20 -0.95 -4.55
N THR A 308 17.21 -1.12 -3.69
CA THR A 308 18.11 -2.28 -3.78
C THR A 308 17.36 -3.62 -3.64
N ARG A 309 16.34 -3.67 -2.79
CA ARG A 309 15.49 -4.87 -2.67
C ARG A 309 14.61 -5.09 -3.91
N ALA A 310 14.07 -4.01 -4.48
CA ALA A 310 13.28 -4.08 -5.71
C ALA A 310 14.13 -4.60 -6.88
N ILE A 311 15.36 -4.11 -7.03
CA ILE A 311 16.31 -4.57 -8.06
C ILE A 311 16.57 -6.08 -7.95
N VAL A 312 16.88 -6.56 -6.74
CA VAL A 312 17.19 -7.99 -6.50
C VAL A 312 16.03 -8.89 -6.87
N VAL A 313 14.80 -8.41 -6.76
CA VAL A 313 13.59 -9.19 -7.06
C VAL A 313 13.15 -9.01 -8.52
N ALA A 314 13.25 -7.79 -9.05
CA ALA A 314 12.78 -7.46 -10.40
C ALA A 314 13.66 -8.05 -11.51
N ALA A 315 14.98 -8.08 -11.33
CA ALA A 315 15.88 -8.57 -12.37
C ALA A 315 15.66 -10.07 -12.70
N PRO A 316 15.63 -11.02 -11.73
CA PRO A 316 15.31 -12.42 -12.02
C PRO A 316 13.89 -12.59 -12.59
N ALA A 317 12.94 -11.80 -12.10
CA ALA A 317 11.57 -11.89 -12.57
C ALA A 317 11.40 -11.46 -14.02
N GLY A 318 12.10 -10.39 -14.44
CA GLY A 318 12.13 -9.97 -15.84
C GLY A 318 12.71 -11.07 -16.74
N ALA A 319 13.79 -11.74 -16.30
CA ALA A 319 14.35 -12.89 -17.02
C ALA A 319 13.35 -14.03 -17.16
N ILE A 320 12.68 -14.42 -16.05
CA ILE A 320 11.67 -15.49 -16.05
C ILE A 320 10.49 -15.12 -16.97
N THR A 321 10.00 -13.89 -16.90
CA THR A 321 8.91 -13.40 -17.75
C THR A 321 9.29 -13.47 -19.23
N TRP A 322 10.51 -13.07 -19.58
CA TRP A 322 10.98 -13.15 -20.96
C TRP A 322 11.10 -14.61 -21.44
N ILE A 323 11.65 -15.52 -20.61
CA ILE A 323 11.76 -16.94 -20.95
C ILE A 323 10.36 -17.54 -21.20
N LEU A 324 9.41 -17.26 -20.33
CA LEU A 324 8.04 -17.78 -20.47
C LEU A 324 7.31 -17.21 -21.68
N ALA A 325 7.60 -15.96 -22.06
CA ALA A 325 7.02 -15.28 -23.21
C ALA A 325 7.60 -15.79 -24.54
N ASN A 326 8.89 -16.16 -24.57
CA ASN A 326 9.60 -16.51 -25.78
C ASN A 326 9.89 -18.03 -25.92
N THR A 327 9.41 -18.84 -24.97
CA THR A 327 9.43 -20.30 -25.10
C THR A 327 8.07 -20.78 -25.56
N TYR A 328 8.04 -21.42 -26.75
CA TYR A 328 6.82 -21.89 -27.38
C TYR A 328 6.67 -23.41 -27.20
N ILE A 329 5.44 -23.84 -26.96
CA ILE A 329 5.01 -25.22 -26.95
C ILE A 329 3.93 -25.36 -28.02
N GLY A 330 4.29 -25.90 -29.21
CA GLY A 330 3.45 -25.78 -30.40
C GLY A 330 3.41 -24.37 -30.92
N ASP A 331 2.21 -23.84 -31.16
CA ASP A 331 1.99 -22.49 -31.73
C ASP A 331 1.85 -21.39 -30.67
N LEU A 332 1.81 -21.74 -29.36
CA LEU A 332 1.56 -20.81 -28.28
C LEU A 332 2.74 -20.72 -27.32
N SER A 333 2.99 -19.51 -26.80
CA SER A 333 3.98 -19.31 -25.72
C SER A 333 3.52 -19.97 -24.42
N ILE A 334 4.47 -20.26 -23.52
CA ILE A 334 4.14 -20.81 -22.19
C ILE A 334 3.20 -19.86 -21.44
N ILE A 335 3.38 -18.54 -21.55
CA ILE A 335 2.47 -17.55 -20.94
C ILE A 335 1.04 -17.73 -21.45
N ALA A 336 0.86 -17.91 -22.76
CA ALA A 336 -0.47 -18.10 -23.37
C ALA A 336 -1.13 -19.42 -22.92
N HIS A 337 -0.37 -20.50 -22.78
CA HIS A 337 -0.88 -21.77 -22.25
C HIS A 337 -1.32 -21.63 -20.77
N LEU A 338 -0.50 -21.00 -19.95
CA LEU A 338 -0.83 -20.81 -18.54
C LEU A 338 -2.02 -19.84 -18.37
N ALA A 339 -2.10 -18.80 -19.19
CA ALA A 339 -3.26 -17.91 -19.22
C ALA A 339 -4.54 -18.68 -19.62
N GLY A 340 -4.51 -19.49 -20.67
CA GLY A 340 -5.63 -20.34 -21.07
C GLY A 340 -6.06 -21.34 -19.99
N TRP A 341 -5.12 -21.88 -19.20
CA TRP A 341 -5.44 -22.74 -18.08
C TRP A 341 -6.10 -21.98 -16.91
N LEU A 342 -5.73 -20.72 -16.68
CA LEU A 342 -6.32 -19.86 -15.64
C LEU A 342 -7.66 -19.25 -16.07
N ASP A 343 -7.96 -19.20 -17.36
CA ASP A 343 -9.10 -18.49 -17.91
C ASP A 343 -10.46 -18.92 -17.35
N PRO A 344 -10.79 -20.24 -17.21
CA PRO A 344 -12.06 -20.67 -16.62
C PRO A 344 -12.29 -20.15 -15.19
N PHE A 345 -11.21 -19.99 -14.44
CA PHE A 345 -11.28 -19.41 -13.09
C PHE A 345 -11.36 -17.88 -13.13
N ALA A 346 -10.63 -17.26 -14.04
CA ALA A 346 -10.59 -15.80 -14.20
C ALA A 346 -11.95 -15.22 -14.56
N VAL A 347 -12.67 -15.86 -15.48
CA VAL A 347 -14.02 -15.45 -15.94
C VAL A 347 -14.99 -15.38 -14.77
N LEU A 348 -14.92 -16.29 -13.79
CA LEU A 348 -15.77 -16.25 -12.58
C LEU A 348 -15.54 -14.99 -11.73
N LEU A 349 -14.34 -14.40 -11.84
CA LEU A 349 -13.96 -13.17 -11.15
C LEU A 349 -14.24 -11.89 -11.97
N GLY A 350 -14.77 -12.05 -13.20
CA GLY A 350 -14.91 -10.96 -14.16
C GLY A 350 -13.57 -10.49 -14.73
N LEU A 351 -12.58 -11.38 -14.78
CA LEU A 351 -11.23 -11.20 -15.32
C LEU A 351 -11.02 -12.15 -16.50
N ASP A 352 -9.88 -12.08 -17.16
CA ASP A 352 -9.39 -13.11 -18.07
C ASP A 352 -8.09 -13.75 -17.57
N GLY A 353 -7.69 -14.85 -18.21
CA GLY A 353 -6.51 -15.61 -17.81
C GLY A 353 -5.21 -14.82 -17.96
N ILE A 354 -5.13 -13.89 -18.91
CA ILE A 354 -3.96 -13.01 -19.13
C ILE A 354 -3.82 -12.04 -17.97
N ILE A 355 -4.93 -11.47 -17.47
CA ILE A 355 -4.93 -10.57 -16.32
C ILE A 355 -4.39 -11.32 -15.08
N LEU A 356 -4.91 -12.49 -14.76
CA LEU A 356 -4.43 -13.28 -13.62
C LEU A 356 -2.96 -13.69 -13.77
N MET A 357 -2.54 -14.08 -14.96
CA MET A 357 -1.14 -14.39 -15.25
C MET A 357 -0.24 -13.19 -15.05
N ALA A 358 -0.66 -12.00 -15.52
CA ALA A 358 0.09 -10.77 -15.32
C ALA A 358 0.26 -10.41 -13.84
N PHE A 359 -0.74 -10.65 -12.99
CA PHE A 359 -0.60 -10.47 -11.54
C PHE A 359 0.36 -11.47 -10.92
N ILE A 360 0.36 -12.73 -11.36
CA ILE A 360 1.31 -13.75 -10.88
C ILE A 360 2.74 -13.38 -11.25
N LEU A 361 2.98 -13.02 -12.52
CA LEU A 361 4.30 -12.59 -12.99
C LEU A 361 4.70 -11.22 -12.43
N GLY A 362 3.73 -10.37 -12.09
CA GLY A 362 3.90 -9.09 -11.42
C GLY A 362 4.17 -9.15 -9.93
N LEU A 363 4.19 -10.36 -9.32
CA LEU A 363 4.52 -10.54 -7.90
C LEU A 363 5.83 -9.85 -7.45
N PRO A 364 6.89 -9.80 -8.24
CA PRO A 364 8.10 -9.07 -7.88
C PRO A 364 7.87 -7.58 -7.65
N ALA A 365 7.10 -6.94 -8.53
CA ALA A 365 6.82 -5.51 -8.52
C ALA A 365 5.47 -5.24 -9.20
N ASN A 366 4.54 -4.59 -8.49
CA ASN A 366 3.18 -4.34 -9.00
C ASN A 366 3.17 -3.43 -10.24
N GLU A 367 4.22 -2.66 -10.44
CA GLU A 367 4.39 -1.73 -11.57
C GLU A 367 4.49 -2.44 -12.93
N ILE A 368 4.96 -3.69 -12.95
CA ILE A 368 5.14 -4.45 -14.19
C ILE A 368 3.88 -5.19 -14.64
N VAL A 369 2.82 -5.20 -13.85
CA VAL A 369 1.57 -5.90 -14.17
C VAL A 369 0.97 -5.40 -15.47
N LEU A 370 0.80 -4.09 -15.63
CA LEU A 370 0.23 -3.50 -16.85
C LEU A 370 1.11 -3.74 -18.10
N PRO A 371 2.44 -3.52 -18.07
CA PRO A 371 3.33 -3.90 -19.16
C PRO A 371 3.29 -5.37 -19.55
N ILE A 372 3.15 -6.28 -18.58
CA ILE A 372 3.03 -7.72 -18.86
C ILE A 372 1.69 -8.03 -19.54
N MET A 373 0.59 -7.40 -19.11
CA MET A 373 -0.71 -7.54 -19.79
C MET A 373 -0.62 -7.08 -21.25
N ILE A 374 -0.07 -5.87 -21.50
CA ILE A 374 0.12 -5.33 -22.84
C ILE A 374 0.97 -6.28 -23.71
N MET A 375 2.11 -6.73 -23.18
CA MET A 375 2.98 -7.68 -23.86
C MET A 375 2.24 -8.97 -24.22
N SER A 376 1.43 -9.49 -23.32
CA SER A 376 0.71 -10.76 -23.53
C SER A 376 -0.40 -10.63 -24.55
N TYR A 377 -1.20 -9.54 -24.53
CA TYR A 377 -2.23 -9.28 -25.53
C TYR A 377 -1.66 -9.05 -26.94
N LEU A 378 -0.53 -8.37 -27.04
CA LEU A 378 0.17 -8.16 -28.32
C LEU A 378 1.02 -9.36 -28.76
N SER A 379 1.12 -10.41 -27.95
CA SER A 379 2.07 -11.54 -28.16
C SER A 379 3.50 -11.04 -28.40
N ALA A 380 3.88 -9.93 -27.78
CA ALA A 380 5.20 -9.33 -27.91
C ALA A 380 6.20 -10.09 -27.03
N GLY A 381 7.40 -10.32 -27.54
CA GLY A 381 8.44 -11.08 -26.83
C GLY A 381 9.09 -10.35 -25.66
N ALA A 382 8.71 -9.08 -25.38
CA ALA A 382 9.27 -8.27 -24.31
C ALA A 382 8.23 -7.27 -23.78
N MET A 383 8.40 -6.81 -22.53
CA MET A 383 7.52 -5.81 -21.91
C MET A 383 7.50 -4.52 -22.74
N LEU A 384 6.30 -3.97 -22.96
CA LEU A 384 6.07 -2.78 -23.75
C LEU A 384 5.22 -1.76 -22.98
N GLU A 385 5.45 -0.49 -23.29
CA GLU A 385 4.55 0.62 -22.93
C GLU A 385 3.91 1.17 -24.20
N LEU A 386 2.65 1.57 -24.07
CA LEU A 386 1.95 2.23 -25.18
C LEU A 386 2.02 3.74 -24.99
N ASP A 387 2.32 4.46 -26.07
CA ASP A 387 2.56 5.91 -26.07
C ASP A 387 1.32 6.73 -25.69
N SER A 388 0.11 6.15 -25.76
CA SER A 388 -1.13 6.85 -25.45
C SER A 388 -2.19 5.97 -24.77
N LEU A 389 -2.99 6.62 -23.91
CA LEU A 389 -4.17 5.99 -23.28
C LEU A 389 -5.23 5.56 -24.32
N THR A 390 -5.29 6.24 -25.45
CA THR A 390 -6.21 5.88 -26.55
C THR A 390 -5.83 4.55 -27.20
N THR A 391 -4.54 4.34 -27.46
CA THR A 391 -4.03 3.06 -27.99
C THR A 391 -4.24 1.93 -26.98
N LEU A 392 -3.98 2.19 -25.71
CA LEU A 392 -4.24 1.21 -24.64
C LEU A 392 -5.74 0.86 -24.55
N ARG A 393 -6.62 1.86 -24.65
CA ARG A 393 -8.08 1.64 -24.67
C ARG A 393 -8.50 0.74 -25.83
N THR A 394 -8.02 1.02 -27.04
CA THR A 394 -8.32 0.21 -28.22
C THR A 394 -7.89 -1.23 -28.03
N LEU A 395 -6.64 -1.44 -27.59
CA LEU A 395 -6.11 -2.78 -27.30
C LEU A 395 -6.97 -3.55 -26.30
N LEU A 396 -7.35 -2.91 -25.18
CA LEU A 396 -8.14 -3.58 -24.14
C LEU A 396 -9.56 -3.91 -24.65
N ILE A 397 -10.22 -3.00 -25.37
CA ILE A 397 -11.57 -3.24 -25.93
C ILE A 397 -11.54 -4.35 -27.01
N GLU A 398 -10.54 -4.39 -27.88
CA GLU A 398 -10.36 -5.43 -28.89
C GLU A 398 -10.15 -6.82 -28.24
N ASN A 399 -9.58 -6.87 -27.04
CA ASN A 399 -9.44 -8.09 -26.23
C ASN A 399 -10.63 -8.34 -25.29
N GLY A 400 -11.80 -7.76 -25.57
CA GLY A 400 -13.05 -8.07 -24.87
C GLY A 400 -13.24 -7.40 -23.50
N TRP A 401 -12.42 -6.41 -23.15
CA TRP A 401 -12.58 -5.72 -21.87
C TRP A 401 -13.86 -4.92 -21.80
N THR A 402 -14.57 -5.11 -20.71
CA THR A 402 -15.77 -4.35 -20.34
C THR A 402 -15.49 -3.46 -19.13
N TRP A 403 -16.46 -2.61 -18.77
CA TRP A 403 -16.37 -1.85 -17.52
C TRP A 403 -16.25 -2.75 -16.29
N LEU A 404 -16.88 -3.94 -16.33
CA LEU A 404 -16.79 -4.93 -15.24
C LEU A 404 -15.37 -5.50 -15.15
N THR A 405 -14.75 -5.86 -16.28
CA THR A 405 -13.37 -6.37 -16.32
C THR A 405 -12.41 -5.32 -15.76
N ALA A 406 -12.59 -4.04 -16.13
CA ALA A 406 -11.79 -2.96 -15.60
C ALA A 406 -11.98 -2.78 -14.07
N LEU A 407 -13.23 -2.79 -13.59
CA LEU A 407 -13.54 -2.70 -12.16
C LEU A 407 -12.98 -3.88 -11.38
N SER A 408 -13.17 -5.12 -11.87
CA SER A 408 -12.62 -6.33 -11.25
C SER A 408 -11.10 -6.30 -11.21
N THR A 409 -10.43 -5.86 -12.28
CA THR A 409 -8.97 -5.69 -12.33
C THR A 409 -8.49 -4.64 -11.33
N MET A 410 -9.19 -3.51 -11.20
CA MET A 410 -8.84 -2.50 -10.20
C MET A 410 -9.02 -3.00 -8.78
N LEU A 411 -10.13 -3.70 -8.48
CA LEU A 411 -10.37 -4.30 -7.16
C LEU A 411 -9.36 -5.40 -6.85
N PHE A 412 -9.06 -6.25 -7.81
CA PHE A 412 -8.04 -7.29 -7.65
C PHE A 412 -6.66 -6.68 -7.45
N SER A 413 -6.28 -5.66 -8.23
CA SER A 413 -5.04 -4.90 -8.05
C SER A 413 -4.93 -4.25 -6.67
N LEU A 414 -6.04 -3.75 -6.13
CA LEU A 414 -6.09 -3.15 -4.79
C LEU A 414 -5.87 -4.18 -3.67
N LEU A 415 -6.44 -5.38 -3.80
CA LEU A 415 -6.64 -6.32 -2.70
C LEU A 415 -5.76 -7.57 -2.77
N HIS A 416 -5.10 -7.86 -3.91
CA HIS A 416 -4.28 -9.05 -4.08
C HIS A 416 -3.01 -9.03 -3.20
N PHE A 417 -2.24 -10.10 -3.26
CA PHE A 417 -1.00 -10.27 -2.50
C PHE A 417 -0.02 -9.09 -2.70
N PRO A 418 0.82 -8.78 -1.68
CA PRO A 418 1.82 -7.73 -1.78
C PRO A 418 2.99 -8.16 -2.68
N CYS A 419 3.71 -7.19 -3.22
CA CYS A 419 4.90 -7.46 -4.02
C CYS A 419 5.99 -8.21 -3.23
N GLY A 420 6.90 -8.89 -3.95
CA GLY A 420 7.97 -9.69 -3.38
C GLY A 420 8.86 -8.92 -2.41
N THR A 421 9.15 -7.64 -2.69
CA THR A 421 9.88 -6.76 -1.78
C THR A 421 9.17 -6.60 -0.43
N THR A 422 7.85 -6.48 -0.44
CA THR A 422 7.04 -6.39 0.79
C THR A 422 7.04 -7.71 1.53
N LEU A 423 6.88 -8.86 0.85
CA LEU A 423 6.94 -10.20 1.46
C LEU A 423 8.30 -10.46 2.12
N LEU A 424 9.40 -10.13 1.45
CA LEU A 424 10.74 -10.21 2.04
C LEU A 424 10.89 -9.32 3.28
N THR A 425 10.24 -8.16 3.26
CA THR A 425 10.26 -7.25 4.41
C THR A 425 9.44 -7.82 5.56
N ILE A 426 8.25 -8.36 5.31
CA ILE A 426 7.42 -9.05 6.31
C ILE A 426 8.19 -10.21 6.94
N TYR A 427 8.88 -11.02 6.13
CA TYR A 427 9.72 -12.11 6.65
C TYR A 427 10.83 -11.60 7.57
N LYS A 428 11.49 -10.50 7.19
CA LYS A 428 12.56 -9.89 8.02
C LYS A 428 12.03 -9.33 9.33
N GLU A 429 10.83 -8.74 9.35
CA GLU A 429 10.21 -8.17 10.55
C GLU A 429 9.60 -9.24 11.48
N THR A 430 8.97 -10.27 10.90
CA THR A 430 8.29 -11.32 11.69
C THR A 430 9.17 -12.51 12.02
N LYS A 431 10.28 -12.72 11.27
CA LYS A 431 11.15 -13.92 11.34
C LYS A 431 10.39 -15.22 11.19
N SER A 432 9.26 -15.22 10.46
CA SER A 432 8.36 -16.36 10.37
C SER A 432 7.82 -16.53 8.95
N LEU A 433 8.11 -17.68 8.33
CA LEU A 433 7.54 -18.07 7.04
C LEU A 433 6.01 -18.21 7.11
N LYS A 434 5.48 -18.69 8.24
CA LYS A 434 4.04 -18.84 8.47
C LYS A 434 3.31 -17.50 8.30
N TRP A 435 3.79 -16.45 8.94
CA TRP A 435 3.18 -15.13 8.86
C TRP A 435 3.42 -14.47 7.50
N THR A 436 4.54 -14.75 6.85
CA THR A 436 4.81 -14.28 5.49
C THR A 436 3.87 -14.93 4.47
N ALA A 437 3.69 -16.25 4.55
CA ALA A 437 2.72 -16.96 3.70
C ALA A 437 1.29 -16.47 3.96
N PHE A 438 0.92 -16.28 5.23
CA PHE A 438 -0.38 -15.75 5.60
C PHE A 438 -0.61 -14.33 5.04
N ALA A 439 0.42 -13.48 5.04
CA ALA A 439 0.38 -12.14 4.46
C ALA A 439 0.23 -12.13 2.92
N ALA A 440 0.56 -13.23 2.25
CA ALA A 440 0.30 -13.39 0.82
C ALA A 440 -1.10 -13.99 0.56
N LEU A 441 -1.46 -15.04 1.28
CA LEU A 441 -2.69 -15.82 1.04
C LEU A 441 -3.95 -15.08 1.50
N MET A 442 -3.90 -14.38 2.63
CA MET A 442 -5.07 -13.67 3.16
C MET A 442 -5.55 -12.54 2.22
N PRO A 443 -4.69 -11.65 1.70
CA PRO A 443 -5.12 -10.65 0.73
C PRO A 443 -5.59 -11.27 -0.58
N LEU A 444 -4.92 -12.32 -1.06
CA LEU A 444 -5.34 -13.05 -2.26
C LEU A 444 -6.75 -13.62 -2.10
N ALA A 445 -7.03 -14.29 -0.98
CA ALA A 445 -8.37 -14.80 -0.70
C ALA A 445 -9.41 -13.68 -0.62
N THR A 446 -9.06 -12.55 -0.01
CA THR A 446 -9.93 -11.36 0.06
C THR A 446 -10.20 -10.79 -1.34
N ALA A 447 -9.19 -10.69 -2.19
CA ALA A 447 -9.33 -10.24 -3.58
C ALA A 447 -10.26 -11.16 -4.36
N ILE A 448 -10.05 -12.46 -4.29
CA ILE A 448 -10.88 -13.48 -4.97
C ILE A 448 -12.34 -13.37 -4.50
N ILE A 449 -12.60 -13.33 -3.20
CA ILE A 449 -13.96 -13.27 -2.66
C ILE A 449 -14.67 -11.99 -3.12
N ILE A 450 -14.01 -10.85 -3.05
CA ILE A 450 -14.63 -9.56 -3.39
C ILE A 450 -14.85 -9.44 -4.89
N THR A 451 -13.86 -9.79 -5.72
CA THR A 451 -14.03 -9.74 -7.19
C THR A 451 -15.08 -10.74 -7.66
N PHE A 452 -15.09 -11.96 -7.10
CA PHE A 452 -16.14 -12.93 -7.39
C PHE A 452 -17.53 -12.39 -7.04
N ALA A 453 -17.70 -11.84 -5.84
CA ALA A 453 -18.98 -11.29 -5.41
C ALA A 453 -19.45 -10.15 -6.34
N VAL A 454 -18.56 -9.24 -6.73
CA VAL A 454 -18.86 -8.13 -7.64
C VAL A 454 -19.21 -8.64 -9.04
N ALA A 455 -18.43 -9.59 -9.57
CA ALA A 455 -18.67 -10.15 -10.89
C ALA A 455 -20.00 -10.90 -10.96
N GLN A 456 -20.27 -11.80 -9.99
CA GLN A 456 -21.52 -12.56 -9.94
C GLN A 456 -22.75 -11.66 -9.73
N LEU A 457 -22.63 -10.61 -8.93
CA LEU A 457 -23.69 -9.62 -8.77
C LEU A 457 -23.99 -8.89 -10.09
N ALA A 458 -22.95 -8.49 -10.82
CA ALA A 458 -23.11 -7.82 -12.11
C ALA A 458 -23.77 -8.76 -13.17
N PHE A 459 -23.40 -10.04 -13.20
CA PHE A 459 -24.01 -11.04 -14.06
C PHE A 459 -25.47 -11.29 -13.70
N LEU A 460 -25.79 -11.46 -12.42
CA LEU A 460 -27.17 -11.66 -11.90
C LEU A 460 -28.09 -10.48 -12.22
N LEU A 461 -27.55 -9.26 -12.19
CA LEU A 461 -28.30 -8.04 -12.53
C LEU A 461 -28.41 -7.80 -14.05
N GLY A 462 -27.82 -8.67 -14.88
CA GLY A 462 -27.83 -8.53 -16.33
C GLY A 462 -27.10 -7.29 -16.87
N LEU A 463 -26.18 -6.72 -16.07
CA LEU A 463 -25.41 -5.52 -16.43
C LEU A 463 -24.30 -5.82 -17.44
N VAL A 464 -23.86 -7.05 -17.51
CA VAL A 464 -22.88 -7.57 -18.47
C VAL A 464 -23.26 -9.01 -18.80
N TYR A 465 -23.09 -9.39 -20.06
CA TYR A 465 -23.33 -10.76 -20.48
C TYR A 465 -22.26 -11.69 -19.89
N ASN A 466 -22.68 -12.83 -19.36
CA ASN A 466 -21.74 -13.86 -18.90
C ASN A 466 -21.18 -14.57 -20.14
N PRO A 467 -19.87 -14.48 -20.44
CA PRO A 467 -19.29 -15.09 -21.63
C PRO A 467 -19.32 -16.61 -21.63
#